data_43b62d089f2171b4a1672036abe78c79
#
_entry.id   43b62d089f2171b4a1672036abe78c79
#
_cell.length_a   1.000
_cell.length_b   1.000
_cell.length_c   1.000
_cell.angle_alpha   90.00
_cell.angle_beta   90.00
_cell.angle_gamma   90.00
#
_symmetry.space_group_name_H-M   'P 1'
#
loop_
_entity.id
_entity.type
_entity.pdbx_description
1 polymer ?
#
loop_
_entity_poly.entity_id
_entity_poly.type
_entity_poly.pdbx_seq_one_letter_code
_entity_poly.pdbx_strand_id
1 'polypeptide(L)'
;LLRAGVMGGGPHGHGFSEDDLNAVRGYYTFPIANGVTGISLDSTNRAGYTNGSIDDRQWRWLKSVLRAGSSVYYDDLGVRHHHDVSDTMFVLFSHHDSMTMDNPVLPGDGTGIRHLGPELVSLLSHYPNVLAWVNGHVHANNITAHHHALDARRSWWEINTASHVDFPQMARIIELADNHDGTVSIFTTLIESNAPYQADYDTTDPDGLASLY
;
A
#
# COMPACT_ATOMS: atom_id res chain seq x y z
N LEU A 1 -0.04 13.14 -17.24
CA LEU A 1 -1.30 13.70 -16.77
C LEU A 1 -1.11 15.06 -16.09
N LEU A 2 -0.23 15.19 -15.09
CA LEU A 2 0.06 16.48 -14.43
C LEU A 2 0.53 17.54 -15.43
N ARG A 3 1.42 17.19 -16.37
CA ARG A 3 1.89 18.10 -17.43
C ARG A 3 0.79 18.51 -18.41
N ALA A 4 -0.27 17.72 -18.53
CA ALA A 4 -1.44 18.02 -19.33
C ALA A 4 -2.51 18.84 -18.55
N GLY A 5 -2.23 19.25 -17.31
CA GLY A 5 -3.17 19.99 -16.47
C GLY A 5 -4.34 19.14 -15.93
N VAL A 6 -4.25 17.82 -16.05
CA VAL A 6 -5.26 16.91 -15.51
C VAL A 6 -4.96 16.71 -14.03
N MET A 7 -5.71 17.38 -13.19
CA MET A 7 -5.68 17.18 -11.73
C MET A 7 -6.28 15.83 -11.39
N GLY A 8 -5.58 15.05 -10.54
CA GLY A 8 -6.10 13.78 -10.08
C GLY A 8 -7.42 13.95 -9.31
N GLY A 9 -8.34 12.99 -9.46
CA GLY A 9 -9.65 13.01 -8.80
C GLY A 9 -9.63 12.60 -7.32
N GLY A 10 -8.48 12.56 -6.67
CA GLY A 10 -8.31 12.16 -5.28
C GLY A 10 -8.36 13.33 -4.29
N PRO A 11 -8.23 13.05 -2.99
CA PRO A 11 -8.12 14.07 -1.96
C PRO A 11 -6.97 15.04 -2.22
N HIS A 12 -7.07 16.27 -1.69
CA HIS A 12 -5.99 17.25 -1.82
C HIS A 12 -4.67 16.68 -1.29
N GLY A 13 -3.61 16.81 -2.10
CA GLY A 13 -2.28 16.27 -1.79
C GLY A 13 -2.08 14.78 -2.16
N HIS A 14 -3.11 14.13 -2.73
CA HIS A 14 -2.98 12.78 -3.27
C HIS A 14 -2.50 12.82 -4.72
N GLY A 15 -1.55 11.96 -5.05
CA GLY A 15 -0.98 11.81 -6.38
C GLY A 15 0.43 12.37 -6.52
N PHE A 16 0.94 12.36 -7.76
CA PHE A 16 2.30 12.80 -8.07
C PHE A 16 2.41 14.31 -8.07
N SER A 17 3.45 14.82 -7.43
CA SER A 17 3.88 16.22 -7.52
C SER A 17 4.78 16.45 -8.75
N GLU A 18 5.05 17.73 -9.08
CA GLU A 18 6.07 18.06 -10.10
C GLU A 18 7.46 17.57 -9.70
N ASP A 19 7.79 17.58 -8.40
CA ASP A 19 9.06 17.07 -7.90
C ASP A 19 9.18 15.56 -8.13
N ASP A 20 8.09 14.80 -8.00
CA ASP A 20 8.07 13.37 -8.30
C ASP A 20 8.29 13.11 -9.79
N LEU A 21 7.67 13.91 -10.66
CA LEU A 21 7.87 13.83 -12.11
C LEU A 21 9.31 14.17 -12.50
N ASN A 22 9.88 15.22 -11.93
CA ASN A 22 11.26 15.64 -12.20
C ASN A 22 12.27 14.61 -11.68
N ALA A 23 11.99 13.99 -10.55
CA ALA A 23 12.80 12.93 -9.96
C ALA A 23 12.55 11.54 -10.57
N VAL A 24 11.58 11.41 -11.50
CA VAL A 24 11.14 10.13 -12.09
C VAL A 24 10.83 9.11 -11.01
N ARG A 25 9.98 9.52 -10.03
CA ARG A 25 9.53 8.66 -8.93
C ARG A 25 8.10 8.20 -9.17
N GLY A 26 7.83 6.92 -8.90
CA GLY A 26 6.50 6.33 -8.88
C GLY A 26 5.90 6.19 -7.47
N TYR A 27 6.53 6.77 -6.45
CA TYR A 27 6.13 6.65 -5.05
C TYR A 27 6.08 8.01 -4.35
N TYR A 28 5.15 8.18 -3.41
CA TYR A 28 4.89 9.45 -2.72
C TYR A 28 4.17 9.24 -1.39
N THR A 29 4.05 10.30 -0.59
CA THR A 29 3.17 10.35 0.59
C THR A 29 2.02 11.31 0.35
N PHE A 30 0.90 11.08 1.04
CA PHE A 30 -0.27 11.95 1.02
C PHE A 30 -0.99 11.94 2.36
N PRO A 31 -1.66 13.05 2.76
CA PRO A 31 -2.44 13.07 3.98
C PRO A 31 -3.74 12.27 3.81
N ILE A 32 -4.05 11.39 4.75
CA ILE A 32 -5.35 10.71 4.86
C ILE A 32 -6.25 11.49 5.80
N ALA A 33 -5.72 11.78 7.01
CA ALA A 33 -6.39 12.56 8.05
C ALA A 33 -5.33 13.26 8.91
N ASN A 34 -5.76 14.06 9.88
CA ASN A 34 -4.83 14.64 10.85
C ASN A 34 -4.11 13.52 11.63
N GLY A 35 -2.78 13.52 11.59
CA GLY A 35 -1.94 12.49 12.20
C GLY A 35 -1.90 11.15 11.46
N VAL A 36 -2.50 11.02 10.25
CA VAL A 36 -2.48 9.81 9.44
C VAL A 36 -1.98 10.11 8.05
N THR A 37 -0.92 9.43 7.64
CA THR A 37 -0.27 9.58 6.32
C THR A 37 -0.36 8.30 5.51
N GLY A 38 -0.79 8.43 4.26
CA GLY A 38 -0.70 7.40 3.25
C GLY A 38 0.67 7.39 2.59
N ILE A 39 1.20 6.21 2.33
CA ILE A 39 2.45 5.98 1.61
C ILE A 39 2.15 5.12 0.38
N SER A 40 2.19 5.71 -0.80
CA SER A 40 2.04 4.98 -2.07
C SER A 40 3.40 4.47 -2.54
N LEU A 41 3.51 3.17 -2.77
CA LEU A 41 4.73 2.50 -3.23
C LEU A 41 4.62 2.13 -4.71
N ASP A 42 5.70 2.29 -5.45
CA ASP A 42 5.87 1.71 -6.78
C ASP A 42 6.51 0.33 -6.63
N SER A 43 5.69 -0.70 -6.73
CA SER A 43 6.15 -2.09 -6.65
C SER A 43 6.49 -2.69 -8.02
N THR A 44 6.50 -1.89 -9.09
CA THR A 44 6.85 -2.33 -10.44
C THR A 44 8.33 -2.68 -10.55
N ASN A 45 8.64 -3.82 -11.17
CA ASN A 45 9.99 -4.16 -11.56
C ASN A 45 10.15 -4.05 -13.08
N ARG A 46 11.00 -3.09 -13.53
CA ARG A 46 11.26 -2.83 -14.95
C ARG A 46 12.03 -3.94 -15.66
N ALA A 47 12.57 -4.91 -14.94
CA ALA A 47 13.17 -6.11 -15.53
C ALA A 47 12.13 -7.03 -16.20
N GLY A 48 10.82 -6.74 -16.01
CA GLY A 48 9.72 -7.52 -16.53
C GLY A 48 9.14 -8.47 -15.50
N TYR A 49 8.33 -9.40 -15.98
CA TYR A 49 7.50 -10.31 -15.18
C TYR A 49 6.31 -9.63 -14.51
N THR A 50 5.43 -10.43 -13.92
CA THR A 50 4.18 -9.95 -13.29
C THR A 50 4.36 -9.60 -11.82
N ASN A 51 5.37 -10.18 -11.16
CA ASN A 51 5.62 -9.98 -9.75
C ASN A 51 6.51 -8.76 -9.47
N GLY A 52 6.32 -8.16 -8.30
CA GLY A 52 6.91 -6.89 -7.94
C GLY A 52 8.15 -6.98 -7.07
N SER A 53 8.71 -5.82 -6.81
CA SER A 53 9.76 -5.57 -5.81
C SER A 53 9.98 -4.07 -5.66
N ILE A 54 10.70 -3.65 -4.63
CA ILE A 54 11.04 -2.24 -4.37
C ILE A 54 12.51 -2.02 -4.69
N ASP A 55 12.85 -0.95 -5.42
CA ASP A 55 14.24 -0.58 -5.65
C ASP A 55 14.90 0.05 -4.40
N ASP A 56 16.23 0.03 -4.37
CA ASP A 56 17.01 0.51 -3.24
C ASP A 56 16.84 2.02 -2.96
N ARG A 57 16.55 2.83 -3.99
CA ARG A 57 16.26 4.25 -3.83
C ARG A 57 14.93 4.46 -3.08
N GLN A 58 13.88 3.76 -3.49
CA GLN A 58 12.58 3.79 -2.84
C GLN A 58 12.66 3.21 -1.42
N TRP A 59 13.40 2.13 -1.22
CA TRP A 59 13.64 1.52 0.09
C TRP A 59 14.24 2.51 1.09
N ARG A 60 15.30 3.22 0.68
CA ARG A 60 15.92 4.25 1.54
C ARG A 60 14.97 5.42 1.82
N TRP A 61 14.20 5.83 0.81
CA TRP A 61 13.18 6.85 0.98
C TRP A 61 12.09 6.40 1.96
N LEU A 62 11.57 5.18 1.83
CA LEU A 62 10.56 4.63 2.74
C LEU A 62 11.07 4.59 4.18
N LYS A 63 12.28 4.10 4.41
CA LYS A 63 12.92 4.12 5.75
C LYS A 63 13.02 5.54 6.30
N SER A 64 13.33 6.54 5.47
CA SER A 64 13.41 7.93 5.91
C SER A 64 12.05 8.52 6.29
N VAL A 65 10.99 8.21 5.52
CA VAL A 65 9.61 8.64 5.80
C VAL A 65 9.12 8.03 7.12
N LEU A 66 9.21 6.71 7.26
CA LEU A 66 8.78 6.01 8.47
C LEU A 66 9.51 6.52 9.71
N ARG A 67 10.83 6.70 9.62
CA ARG A 67 11.64 7.20 10.73
C ARG A 67 11.29 8.64 11.10
N ALA A 68 11.03 9.51 10.13
CA ALA A 68 10.72 10.92 10.37
C ALA A 68 9.39 11.11 11.13
N GLY A 69 8.42 10.20 10.95
CA GLY A 69 7.13 10.27 11.62
C GLY A 69 6.97 9.29 12.80
N SER A 70 8.05 8.74 13.34
CA SER A 70 8.00 7.77 14.44
C SER A 70 8.78 8.26 15.66
N SER A 71 8.11 8.44 16.79
CA SER A 71 8.77 8.79 18.08
C SER A 71 9.54 7.59 18.64
N VAL A 72 9.12 6.38 18.30
CA VAL A 72 9.78 5.11 18.64
C VAL A 72 9.92 4.28 17.39
N TYR A 73 11.10 3.74 17.16
CA TYR A 73 11.34 2.75 16.13
C TYR A 73 12.42 1.75 16.56
N TYR A 74 12.55 0.67 15.84
CA TYR A 74 13.57 -0.36 16.09
C TYR A 74 14.49 -0.45 14.86
N ASP A 75 15.78 -0.72 15.09
CA ASP A 75 16.72 -0.97 14.00
C ASP A 75 16.75 -2.46 13.59
N ASP A 76 17.58 -2.77 12.61
CA ASP A 76 17.71 -4.12 12.05
C ASP A 76 18.28 -5.15 13.08
N LEU A 77 18.83 -4.66 14.21
CA LEU A 77 19.28 -5.48 15.34
C LEU A 77 18.22 -5.61 16.44
N GLY A 78 17.05 -4.97 16.27
CA GLY A 78 15.98 -4.94 17.25
C GLY A 78 16.20 -3.95 18.39
N VAL A 79 17.21 -3.06 18.29
CA VAL A 79 17.47 -2.03 19.28
C VAL A 79 16.41 -0.93 19.16
N ARG A 80 15.81 -0.58 20.28
CA ARG A 80 14.79 0.47 20.36
C ARG A 80 15.45 1.84 20.38
N HIS A 81 14.97 2.71 19.49
CA HIS A 81 15.38 4.11 19.40
C HIS A 81 14.23 5.05 19.75
N HIS A 82 14.59 6.21 20.28
CA HIS A 82 13.67 7.32 20.55
C HIS A 82 14.03 8.51 19.67
N HIS A 83 12.98 9.17 19.17
CA HIS A 83 13.09 10.35 18.34
C HIS A 83 12.11 11.41 18.88
N ASP A 84 12.55 12.65 19.01
CA ASP A 84 11.71 13.75 19.54
C ASP A 84 10.79 14.32 18.44
N VAL A 85 9.81 13.51 18.06
CA VAL A 85 8.75 13.85 17.08
C VAL A 85 7.42 13.31 17.59
N SER A 86 6.32 13.88 17.12
CA SER A 86 4.99 13.30 17.31
C SER A 86 4.81 12.15 16.34
N ASP A 87 4.19 11.05 16.79
CA ASP A 87 3.88 9.92 15.93
C ASP A 87 2.87 10.31 14.84
N THR A 88 3.20 9.89 13.62
CA THR A 88 2.27 9.87 12.49
C THR A 88 1.90 8.42 12.21
N MET A 89 0.62 8.11 12.20
CA MET A 89 0.14 6.77 11.81
C MET A 89 0.30 6.58 10.31
N PHE A 90 0.78 5.41 9.90
CA PHE A 90 1.04 5.12 8.50
C PHE A 90 0.12 4.03 7.96
N VAL A 91 -0.41 4.26 6.75
CA VAL A 91 -1.06 3.25 5.92
C VAL A 91 -0.32 3.19 4.59
N LEU A 92 0.21 2.03 4.24
CA LEU A 92 0.93 1.82 2.99
C LEU A 92 -0.02 1.31 1.90
N PHE A 93 0.30 1.63 0.66
CA PHE A 93 -0.43 1.19 -0.53
C PHE A 93 0.55 0.72 -1.60
N SER A 94 0.28 -0.42 -2.22
CA SER A 94 1.01 -0.91 -3.40
C SER A 94 0.10 -1.78 -4.27
N HIS A 95 0.56 -2.14 -5.47
CA HIS A 95 -0.13 -3.14 -6.28
C HIS A 95 0.14 -4.56 -5.74
N HIS A 96 1.41 -4.93 -5.58
CA HIS A 96 1.80 -6.26 -5.12
C HIS A 96 1.70 -6.38 -3.60
N ASP A 97 1.31 -7.55 -3.13
CA ASP A 97 1.30 -7.94 -1.72
C ASP A 97 2.65 -8.52 -1.28
N SER A 98 2.74 -8.93 -0.01
CA SER A 98 3.97 -9.48 0.56
C SER A 98 4.44 -10.77 -0.11
N MET A 99 3.54 -11.55 -0.71
CA MET A 99 3.83 -12.83 -1.35
C MET A 99 4.21 -12.66 -2.82
N THR A 100 3.64 -11.67 -3.50
CA THR A 100 3.88 -11.42 -4.92
C THR A 100 4.95 -10.34 -5.17
N MET A 101 5.46 -9.74 -4.11
CA MET A 101 6.65 -8.89 -4.16
C MET A 101 7.92 -9.76 -4.04
N ASP A 102 8.12 -10.65 -5.02
CA ASP A 102 9.17 -11.68 -5.01
C ASP A 102 10.08 -11.68 -6.25
N ASN A 103 10.09 -10.59 -7.03
CA ASN A 103 10.92 -10.46 -8.23
C ASN A 103 12.28 -9.80 -7.93
N PRO A 104 13.37 -10.58 -7.77
CA PRO A 104 14.70 -10.06 -7.43
C PRO A 104 15.50 -9.60 -8.65
N VAL A 105 14.97 -9.71 -9.87
CA VAL A 105 15.73 -9.45 -11.10
C VAL A 105 16.11 -7.99 -11.20
N LEU A 106 17.39 -7.73 -11.44
CA LEU A 106 17.91 -6.37 -11.60
C LEU A 106 17.58 -5.84 -13.00
N PRO A 107 16.90 -4.67 -13.13
CA PRO A 107 16.50 -4.15 -14.43
C PRO A 107 17.64 -3.54 -15.25
N GLY A 108 18.85 -3.39 -14.69
CA GLY A 108 19.99 -2.81 -15.39
C GLY A 108 19.91 -1.30 -15.60
N ASP A 109 18.94 -0.63 -15.00
CA ASP A 109 18.66 0.81 -15.12
C ASP A 109 19.34 1.66 -14.03
N GLY A 110 20.21 1.07 -13.22
CA GLY A 110 20.94 1.74 -12.15
C GLY A 110 20.14 1.99 -10.88
N THR A 111 18.92 1.41 -10.74
CA THR A 111 18.07 1.56 -9.54
C THR A 111 18.55 0.75 -8.33
N GLY A 112 19.61 -0.02 -8.49
CA GLY A 112 20.25 -0.79 -7.41
C GLY A 112 19.58 -2.15 -7.17
N ILE A 113 19.82 -2.69 -5.97
CA ILE A 113 19.25 -3.99 -5.58
C ILE A 113 17.73 -3.90 -5.42
N ARG A 114 17.08 -5.06 -5.44
CA ARG A 114 15.63 -5.18 -5.25
C ARG A 114 15.33 -5.72 -3.86
N HIS A 115 14.40 -5.07 -3.16
CA HIS A 115 13.88 -5.48 -1.86
C HIS A 115 12.55 -6.19 -2.06
N LEU A 116 12.39 -7.33 -1.40
CA LEU A 116 11.26 -8.24 -1.58
C LEU A 116 10.25 -8.12 -0.44
N GLY A 117 9.10 -8.76 -0.62
CA GLY A 117 7.99 -8.71 0.35
C GLY A 117 8.38 -9.08 1.78
N PRO A 118 9.13 -10.17 2.04
CA PRO A 118 9.57 -10.51 3.39
C PRO A 118 10.44 -9.44 4.06
N GLU A 119 11.28 -8.74 3.28
CA GLU A 119 12.07 -7.62 3.80
C GLU A 119 11.18 -6.43 4.18
N LEU A 120 10.15 -6.14 3.35
CA LEU A 120 9.18 -5.08 3.66
C LEU A 120 8.35 -5.42 4.89
N VAL A 121 7.87 -6.66 5.03
CA VAL A 121 7.18 -7.15 6.23
C VAL A 121 8.04 -6.95 7.48
N SER A 122 9.31 -7.31 7.40
CA SER A 122 10.27 -7.10 8.50
C SER A 122 10.43 -5.61 8.82
N LEU A 123 10.65 -4.77 7.80
CA LEU A 123 10.83 -3.33 7.97
C LEU A 123 9.62 -2.69 8.65
N LEU A 124 8.39 -3.00 8.21
CA LEU A 124 7.18 -2.40 8.78
C LEU A 124 7.02 -2.74 10.26
N SER A 125 7.42 -3.94 10.66
CA SER A 125 7.40 -4.35 12.08
C SER A 125 8.44 -3.65 12.96
N HIS A 126 9.30 -2.79 12.40
CA HIS A 126 10.19 -1.91 13.16
C HIS A 126 9.52 -0.61 13.64
N TYR A 127 8.33 -0.30 13.12
CA TYR A 127 7.63 0.97 13.37
C TYR A 127 6.25 0.73 13.99
N PRO A 128 6.09 0.95 15.32
CA PRO A 128 4.82 0.70 16.01
C PRO A 128 3.63 1.51 15.51
N ASN A 129 3.87 2.58 14.78
CA ASN A 129 2.87 3.47 14.21
C ASN A 129 2.46 3.10 12.76
N VAL A 130 2.90 1.97 12.23
CA VAL A 130 2.35 1.38 11.00
C VAL A 130 1.06 0.64 11.36
N LEU A 131 -0.05 1.01 10.72
CA LEU A 131 -1.38 0.42 10.96
C LEU A 131 -1.68 -0.70 9.96
N ALA A 132 -1.47 -0.42 8.68
CA ALA A 132 -1.84 -1.35 7.62
C ALA A 132 -1.00 -1.16 6.35
N TRP A 133 -0.94 -2.23 5.56
CA TRP A 133 -0.50 -2.23 4.17
C TRP A 133 -1.63 -2.77 3.28
N VAL A 134 -2.16 -1.92 2.42
CA VAL A 134 -3.25 -2.21 1.48
C VAL A 134 -2.67 -2.53 0.11
N ASN A 135 -3.10 -3.63 -0.48
CA ASN A 135 -2.57 -4.10 -1.76
C ASN A 135 -3.61 -4.88 -2.58
N GLY A 136 -3.21 -5.40 -3.74
CA GLY A 136 -4.05 -6.11 -4.69
C GLY A 136 -3.31 -7.28 -5.35
N HIS A 137 -3.23 -7.30 -6.67
CA HIS A 137 -2.53 -8.23 -7.55
C HIS A 137 -3.13 -9.65 -7.62
N VAL A 138 -3.38 -10.31 -6.50
CA VAL A 138 -3.88 -11.70 -6.46
C VAL A 138 -5.39 -11.82 -6.67
N HIS A 139 -6.07 -10.67 -6.88
CA HIS A 139 -7.51 -10.60 -7.12
C HIS A 139 -8.36 -11.32 -6.05
N ALA A 140 -7.92 -11.27 -4.79
CA ALA A 140 -8.57 -11.92 -3.68
C ALA A 140 -8.76 -10.96 -2.48
N ASN A 141 -9.80 -11.21 -1.70
CA ASN A 141 -10.07 -10.44 -0.48
C ASN A 141 -9.48 -11.18 0.74
N ASN A 142 -8.25 -10.86 1.08
CA ASN A 142 -7.55 -11.43 2.22
C ASN A 142 -7.20 -10.34 3.24
N ILE A 143 -7.25 -10.70 4.52
CA ILE A 143 -6.78 -9.86 5.62
C ILE A 143 -5.84 -10.71 6.46
N THR A 144 -4.57 -10.31 6.53
CA THR A 144 -3.51 -11.03 7.23
C THR A 144 -2.98 -10.19 8.38
N ALA A 145 -2.94 -10.75 9.57
CA ALA A 145 -2.30 -10.12 10.73
C ALA A 145 -0.81 -10.47 10.75
N HIS A 146 0.05 -9.46 10.65
CA HIS A 146 1.47 -9.61 10.87
C HIS A 146 1.79 -9.40 12.35
N HIS A 147 1.77 -10.49 13.11
CA HIS A 147 2.05 -10.47 14.54
C HIS A 147 3.53 -10.37 14.84
N HIS A 148 3.89 -9.41 15.70
CA HIS A 148 5.23 -9.37 16.27
C HIS A 148 5.26 -10.16 17.58
N ALA A 149 6.10 -11.22 17.63
CA ALA A 149 6.09 -12.21 18.71
C ALA A 149 6.39 -11.65 20.12
N LEU A 150 7.13 -10.54 20.21
CA LEU A 150 7.60 -9.99 21.48
C LEU A 150 6.91 -8.67 21.89
N ASP A 151 6.29 -7.97 20.94
CA ASP A 151 5.65 -6.67 21.20
C ASP A 151 4.45 -6.47 20.28
N ALA A 152 3.24 -6.65 20.80
CA ALA A 152 2.01 -6.54 20.04
C ALA A 152 1.83 -5.16 19.36
N ARG A 153 2.44 -4.10 19.89
CA ARG A 153 2.40 -2.74 19.28
C ARG A 153 3.13 -2.66 17.94
N ARG A 154 3.95 -3.63 17.62
CA ARG A 154 4.69 -3.77 16.36
C ARG A 154 3.96 -4.67 15.37
N SER A 155 2.72 -5.04 15.67
CA SER A 155 1.85 -5.82 14.80
C SER A 155 1.01 -4.88 13.95
N TRP A 156 0.71 -5.29 12.71
CA TRP A 156 -0.03 -4.51 11.74
C TRP A 156 -0.82 -5.42 10.79
N TRP A 157 -1.67 -4.84 9.95
CA TRP A 157 -2.57 -5.58 9.07
C TRP A 157 -2.16 -5.46 7.61
N GLU A 158 -2.11 -6.57 6.90
CA GLU A 158 -2.06 -6.59 5.44
C GLU A 158 -3.46 -6.85 4.90
N ILE A 159 -3.93 -5.95 4.02
CA ILE A 159 -5.30 -5.95 3.49
C ILE A 159 -5.22 -6.06 1.98
N ASN A 160 -5.44 -7.26 1.46
CA ASN A 160 -5.49 -7.51 0.02
C ASN A 160 -6.93 -7.33 -0.48
N THR A 161 -7.11 -6.61 -1.59
CA THR A 161 -8.41 -6.32 -2.18
C THR A 161 -8.52 -6.97 -3.54
N ALA A 162 -9.66 -7.60 -3.81
CA ALA A 162 -9.99 -8.18 -5.10
C ALA A 162 -10.09 -7.12 -6.20
N SER A 163 -10.16 -7.61 -7.43
CA SER A 163 -10.02 -6.81 -8.64
C SER A 163 -11.30 -6.08 -9.03
N HIS A 164 -11.13 -4.95 -9.73
CA HIS A 164 -12.20 -4.27 -10.47
C HIS A 164 -12.45 -4.87 -11.87
N VAL A 165 -11.59 -5.77 -12.35
CA VAL A 165 -11.70 -6.35 -13.70
C VAL A 165 -12.29 -7.75 -13.71
N ASP A 166 -12.25 -8.46 -12.59
CA ASP A 166 -12.84 -9.80 -12.47
C ASP A 166 -14.24 -9.71 -11.87
N PHE A 167 -15.16 -10.52 -12.38
CA PHE A 167 -16.50 -10.63 -11.81
C PHE A 167 -16.44 -11.21 -10.38
N PRO A 168 -17.14 -10.62 -9.41
CA PRO A 168 -18.12 -9.52 -9.47
C PRO A 168 -17.51 -8.11 -9.22
N GLN A 169 -16.48 -7.69 -9.87
CA GLN A 169 -15.77 -6.41 -9.76
C GLN A 169 -15.93 -5.75 -8.38
N MET A 170 -14.91 -5.90 -7.55
CA MET A 170 -14.98 -5.47 -6.16
C MET A 170 -14.14 -4.24 -5.87
N ALA A 171 -14.62 -3.43 -4.95
CA ALA A 171 -13.86 -2.37 -4.28
C ALA A 171 -13.91 -2.59 -2.76
N ARG A 172 -13.10 -1.85 -2.02
CA ARG A 172 -13.11 -1.88 -0.57
C ARG A 172 -13.06 -0.47 0.01
N ILE A 173 -13.97 -0.16 0.92
CA ILE A 173 -13.85 1.00 1.80
C ILE A 173 -13.04 0.57 3.02
N ILE A 174 -12.04 1.37 3.38
CA ILE A 174 -11.24 1.19 4.58
C ILE A 174 -11.44 2.42 5.45
N GLU A 175 -11.91 2.21 6.66
CA GLU A 175 -12.19 3.26 7.64
C GLU A 175 -11.28 3.08 8.85
N LEU A 176 -10.68 4.17 9.30
CA LEU A 176 -9.89 4.22 10.53
C LEU A 176 -10.68 4.98 11.59
N ALA A 177 -10.85 4.39 12.75
CA ALA A 177 -11.52 5.02 13.88
C ALA A 177 -10.58 5.09 15.08
N ASP A 178 -10.34 6.31 15.57
CA ASP A 178 -9.66 6.53 16.85
C ASP A 178 -10.64 6.19 17.98
N ASN A 179 -10.29 5.20 18.80
CA ASN A 179 -11.12 4.77 19.93
C ASN A 179 -10.96 5.64 21.18
N HIS A 180 -10.07 6.65 21.14
CA HIS A 180 -9.78 7.56 22.24
C HIS A 180 -9.25 6.87 23.51
N ASP A 181 -8.73 5.65 23.38
CA ASP A 181 -8.13 4.86 24.47
C ASP A 181 -6.68 4.45 24.15
N GLY A 182 -6.12 5.04 23.10
CA GLY A 182 -4.77 4.71 22.57
C GLY A 182 -4.78 3.58 21.55
N THR A 183 -5.95 3.15 21.09
CA THR A 183 -6.11 2.16 20.02
C THR A 183 -6.83 2.73 18.80
N VAL A 184 -6.63 2.08 17.66
CA VAL A 184 -7.31 2.40 16.39
C VAL A 184 -8.02 1.15 15.90
N SER A 185 -9.30 1.30 15.52
CA SER A 185 -10.03 0.26 14.81
C SER A 185 -9.95 0.46 13.30
N ILE A 186 -9.80 -0.64 12.55
CA ILE A 186 -9.83 -0.65 11.09
C ILE A 186 -11.07 -1.43 10.66
N PHE A 187 -11.99 -0.75 9.98
CA PHE A 187 -13.15 -1.39 9.36
C PHE A 187 -12.92 -1.54 7.87
N THR A 188 -13.29 -2.69 7.31
CA THR A 188 -13.17 -2.93 5.88
C THR A 188 -14.50 -3.41 5.34
N THR A 189 -15.10 -2.67 4.41
CA THR A 189 -16.39 -2.99 3.80
C THR A 189 -16.17 -3.27 2.31
N LEU A 190 -16.56 -4.46 1.87
CA LEU A 190 -16.55 -4.81 0.46
C LEU A 190 -17.72 -4.14 -0.27
N ILE A 191 -17.45 -3.65 -1.45
CA ILE A 191 -18.45 -3.14 -2.40
C ILE A 191 -18.31 -3.98 -3.66
N GLU A 192 -19.39 -4.59 -4.08
CA GLU A 192 -19.50 -5.33 -5.34
C GLU A 192 -20.17 -4.47 -6.40
N SER A 193 -19.92 -4.78 -7.68
CA SER A 193 -20.69 -4.21 -8.76
C SER A 193 -22.14 -4.68 -8.70
N ASN A 194 -23.06 -3.95 -9.32
CA ASN A 194 -24.46 -4.35 -9.45
C ASN A 194 -24.69 -5.34 -10.61
N ALA A 195 -23.62 -5.99 -11.08
CA ALA A 195 -23.70 -6.95 -12.19
C ALA A 195 -24.48 -8.20 -11.78
N PRO A 196 -25.29 -8.79 -12.69
CA PRO A 196 -25.98 -10.04 -12.45
C PRO A 196 -25.02 -11.19 -12.15
N TYR A 197 -25.37 -12.07 -11.22
CA TYR A 197 -24.60 -13.30 -10.92
C TYR A 197 -24.78 -14.42 -11.96
N GLN A 198 -25.49 -14.13 -13.03
CA GLN A 198 -25.66 -15.04 -14.16
C GLN A 198 -25.22 -14.32 -15.43
N ALA A 199 -24.25 -14.89 -16.14
CA ALA A 199 -23.78 -14.33 -17.40
C ALA A 199 -24.88 -14.37 -18.47
N ASP A 200 -25.10 -13.24 -19.11
CA ASP A 200 -25.96 -13.11 -20.30
C ASP A 200 -25.11 -12.62 -21.46
N TYR A 201 -24.75 -13.53 -22.34
CA TYR A 201 -23.88 -13.26 -23.50
C TYR A 201 -24.56 -12.43 -24.60
N ASP A 202 -25.88 -12.25 -24.54
CA ASP A 202 -26.64 -11.46 -25.51
C ASP A 202 -26.89 -10.01 -24.99
N THR A 203 -26.44 -9.71 -23.76
CA THR A 203 -26.63 -8.38 -23.17
C THR A 203 -25.75 -7.31 -23.83
N THR A 204 -26.27 -6.09 -23.90
CA THR A 204 -25.51 -4.90 -24.33
C THR A 204 -25.53 -3.79 -23.30
N ASP A 205 -26.20 -3.99 -22.16
CA ASP A 205 -26.18 -3.02 -21.07
C ASP A 205 -24.91 -3.17 -20.20
N PRO A 206 -24.47 -2.10 -19.52
CA PRO A 206 -23.23 -2.12 -18.77
C PRO A 206 -23.18 -3.16 -17.64
N ASP A 207 -24.28 -3.38 -16.92
CA ASP A 207 -24.32 -4.33 -15.80
C ASP A 207 -24.24 -5.77 -16.28
N GLY A 208 -24.96 -6.08 -17.36
CA GLY A 208 -24.88 -7.39 -18.03
C GLY A 208 -23.51 -7.65 -18.61
N LEU A 209 -22.86 -6.66 -19.29
CA LEU A 209 -21.51 -6.79 -19.79
C LEU A 209 -20.50 -7.01 -18.65
N ALA A 210 -20.65 -6.35 -17.49
CA ALA A 210 -19.82 -6.56 -16.33
C ALA A 210 -19.91 -7.99 -15.77
N SER A 211 -21.02 -8.70 -16.00
CA SER A 211 -21.17 -10.10 -15.59
C SER A 211 -20.34 -11.09 -16.41
N LEU A 212 -19.74 -10.65 -17.53
CA LEU A 212 -18.94 -11.50 -18.42
C LEU A 212 -17.44 -11.52 -18.05
N TYR A 213 -17.03 -10.70 -17.09
CA TYR A 213 -15.61 -10.53 -16.68
C TYR A 213 -15.38 -11.02 -15.22
#